data_489c4c401e2849d95341828b130be0ec
#
_entry.id   489c4c401e2849d95341828b130be0ec
#
_cell.length_a   1.000
_cell.length_b   1.000
_cell.length_c   1.000
_cell.angle_alpha   90.00
_cell.angle_beta   90.00
_cell.angle_gamma   90.00
#
_symmetry.space_group_name_H-M   'P 1'
#
loop_
_entity.id
_entity.type
_entity.pdbx_description
1 polymer ?
#
loop_
_entity_poly.entity_id
_entity_poly.type
_entity_poly.pdbx_seq_one_letter_code
_entity_poly.pdbx_strand_id
1 'polypeptide(L)'
;TPTESKQPLRPADFAGLAEALDYAAQGKAGANFYDGRGNLQAVLPYSELAARAKETARRMRGLGLERGARVALVAETTPDFLIFFFACQYAGVVPVPLTAAITLGSRIAYVEQLHGLLENSAASMLVAPTGYESYFEGAAEGLDLKFCGTPEEFAQLPAAEVELQPLTGNEIAYIQY
;
A
#
# COMPACT_ATOMS: atom_id res chain seq x y z
N THR A 1 18.88 32.64 13.07
CA THR A 1 18.08 31.40 12.96
C THR A 1 17.46 31.36 11.57
N PRO A 2 17.77 30.37 10.71
CA PRO A 2 17.09 30.25 9.43
C PRO A 2 15.61 30.03 9.72
N THR A 3 14.77 30.89 9.20
CA THR A 3 13.31 30.73 9.23
C THR A 3 13.01 29.48 8.40
N GLU A 4 12.73 28.38 9.04
CA GLU A 4 12.18 27.22 8.32
C GLU A 4 10.90 27.68 7.65
N SER A 5 10.89 27.68 6.32
CA SER A 5 9.68 28.00 5.58
C SER A 5 8.68 26.89 5.88
N LYS A 6 7.79 27.14 6.83
CA LYS A 6 6.66 26.23 7.07
C LYS A 6 5.82 26.20 5.79
N GLN A 7 5.56 25.01 5.29
CA GLN A 7 4.62 24.81 4.20
C GLN A 7 3.30 25.51 4.53
N PRO A 8 2.69 26.29 3.61
CA PRO A 8 1.43 26.97 3.87
C PRO A 8 0.35 25.98 4.34
N LEU A 9 -0.48 26.41 5.29
CA LEU A 9 -1.65 25.62 5.65
C LEU A 9 -2.60 25.61 4.44
N ARG A 10 -2.95 24.39 3.99
CA ARG A 10 -3.97 24.19 2.97
C ARG A 10 -5.16 23.48 3.62
N PRO A 11 -6.42 23.97 3.44
CA PRO A 11 -7.60 23.21 3.82
C PRO A 11 -7.60 21.84 3.12
N ALA A 12 -8.31 20.86 3.68
CA ALA A 12 -8.39 19.50 3.11
C ALA A 12 -9.27 19.49 1.84
N ASP A 13 -8.94 20.30 0.86
CA ASP A 13 -9.62 20.48 -0.43
C ASP A 13 -8.90 19.75 -1.58
N PHE A 14 -8.25 18.64 -1.27
CA PHE A 14 -7.54 17.80 -2.24
C PHE A 14 -8.53 16.94 -3.05
N ALA A 15 -8.23 16.74 -4.32
CA ALA A 15 -9.01 15.84 -5.18
C ALA A 15 -8.94 14.37 -4.76
N GLY A 16 -7.89 13.98 -4.01
CA GLY A 16 -7.70 12.65 -3.48
C GLY A 16 -6.45 12.55 -2.61
N LEU A 17 -6.21 11.36 -2.05
CA LEU A 17 -5.07 11.10 -1.16
C LEU A 17 -3.71 11.26 -1.86
N ALA A 18 -3.64 10.97 -3.16
CA ALA A 18 -2.43 11.15 -3.96
C ALA A 18 -2.01 12.62 -4.02
N GLU A 19 -2.96 13.55 -4.29
CA GLU A 19 -2.69 14.99 -4.29
C GLU A 19 -2.30 15.50 -2.90
N ALA A 20 -2.96 14.98 -1.86
CA ALA A 20 -2.60 15.33 -0.48
C ALA A 20 -1.16 14.92 -0.14
N LEU A 21 -0.72 13.73 -0.58
CA LEU A 21 0.67 13.30 -0.42
C LEU A 21 1.62 14.16 -1.26
N ASP A 22 1.28 14.48 -2.51
CA ASP A 22 2.10 15.35 -3.36
C ASP A 22 2.30 16.75 -2.75
N TYR A 23 1.27 17.27 -2.09
CA TYR A 23 1.40 18.51 -1.33
C TYR A 23 2.31 18.33 -0.12
N ALA A 24 2.10 17.30 0.69
CA ALA A 24 2.92 17.02 1.87
C ALA A 24 4.40 16.76 1.52
N ALA A 25 4.65 16.15 0.36
CA ALA A 25 5.99 15.85 -0.15
C ALA A 25 6.85 17.09 -0.48
N GLN A 26 6.24 18.27 -0.61
CA GLN A 26 6.97 19.54 -0.78
C GLN A 26 7.59 20.05 0.52
N GLY A 27 7.14 19.51 1.66
CA GLY A 27 7.64 19.85 2.99
C GLY A 27 8.78 18.94 3.45
N LYS A 28 9.16 19.11 4.72
CA LYS A 28 10.21 18.33 5.38
C LYS A 28 9.65 17.23 6.31
N ALA A 29 8.33 17.10 6.39
CA ALA A 29 7.67 16.14 7.26
C ALA A 29 7.72 14.71 6.67
N GLY A 30 7.43 13.72 7.51
CA GLY A 30 7.42 12.32 7.14
C GLY A 30 6.74 11.46 8.20
N ALA A 31 6.73 10.16 7.99
CA ALA A 31 6.26 9.17 8.93
C ALA A 31 7.44 8.57 9.71
N ASN A 32 7.27 8.40 11.01
CA ASN A 32 8.21 7.70 11.89
C ASN A 32 7.59 6.37 12.31
N PHE A 33 8.37 5.31 12.21
CA PHE A 33 7.96 3.96 12.59
C PHE A 33 8.68 3.55 13.86
N TYR A 34 7.92 3.08 14.84
CA TYR A 34 8.44 2.66 16.14
C TYR A 34 8.08 1.21 16.42
N ASP A 35 8.96 0.48 17.10
CA ASP A 35 8.65 -0.84 17.64
C ASP A 35 7.71 -0.76 18.86
N GLY A 36 7.24 -1.92 19.33
CA GLY A 36 6.37 -2.01 20.51
C GLY A 36 7.03 -1.54 21.83
N ARG A 37 8.31 -1.22 21.82
CA ARG A 37 9.07 -0.67 22.96
C ARG A 37 9.33 0.83 22.83
N GLY A 38 8.87 1.45 21.74
CA GLY A 38 9.05 2.87 21.45
C GLY A 38 10.40 3.23 20.83
N ASN A 39 11.17 2.26 20.31
CA ASN A 39 12.40 2.55 19.60
C ASN A 39 12.11 2.89 18.15
N LEU A 40 12.72 3.95 17.63
CA LEU A 40 12.60 4.36 16.23
C LEU A 40 13.25 3.30 15.33
N GLN A 41 12.47 2.71 14.41
CA GLN A 41 12.90 1.69 13.47
C GLN A 41 13.19 2.27 12.08
N ALA A 42 12.34 3.21 11.63
CA ALA A 42 12.50 3.84 10.33
C ALA A 42 11.91 5.26 10.33
N VAL A 43 12.44 6.07 9.42
CA VAL A 43 11.90 7.40 9.08
C VAL A 43 11.66 7.40 7.58
N LEU A 44 10.47 7.81 7.16
CA LEU A 44 10.07 7.89 5.77
C LEU A 44 9.59 9.32 5.47
N PRO A 45 10.44 10.20 4.91
CA PRO A 45 10.02 11.52 4.45
C PRO A 45 8.89 11.42 3.42
N TYR A 46 7.91 12.32 3.45
CA TYR A 46 6.81 12.29 2.47
C TYR A 46 7.28 12.47 1.03
N SER A 47 8.39 13.15 0.79
CA SER A 47 9.01 13.23 -0.54
C SER A 47 9.50 11.87 -1.03
N GLU A 48 10.12 11.07 -0.16
CA GLU A 48 10.53 9.71 -0.46
C GLU A 48 9.33 8.77 -0.63
N LEU A 49 8.35 8.86 0.28
CA LEU A 49 7.10 8.10 0.19
C LEU A 49 6.43 8.33 -1.17
N ALA A 50 6.27 9.58 -1.60
CA ALA A 50 5.64 9.92 -2.87
C ALA A 50 6.43 9.34 -4.07
N ALA A 51 7.77 9.45 -4.05
CA ALA A 51 8.61 8.92 -5.12
C ALA A 51 8.51 7.40 -5.24
N ARG A 52 8.67 6.68 -4.12
CA ARG A 52 8.58 5.21 -4.07
C ARG A 52 7.16 4.72 -4.41
N ALA A 53 6.13 5.39 -3.91
CA ALA A 53 4.74 5.04 -4.23
C ALA A 53 4.44 5.18 -5.72
N LYS A 54 4.92 6.24 -6.39
CA LYS A 54 4.75 6.43 -7.84
C LYS A 54 5.48 5.36 -8.65
N GLU A 55 6.68 4.97 -8.24
CA GLU A 55 7.42 3.89 -8.88
C GLU A 55 6.69 2.54 -8.74
N THR A 56 6.24 2.22 -7.52
CA THR A 56 5.43 1.03 -7.23
C THR A 56 4.11 1.04 -8.03
N ALA A 57 3.46 2.19 -8.16
CA ALA A 57 2.26 2.36 -8.97
C ALA A 57 2.50 2.04 -10.46
N ARG A 58 3.64 2.42 -11.01
CA ARG A 58 4.00 2.06 -12.40
C ARG A 58 4.21 0.56 -12.57
N ARG A 59 4.76 -0.14 -11.56
CA ARG A 59 4.83 -1.61 -11.56
C ARG A 59 3.43 -2.25 -11.50
N MET A 60 2.53 -1.71 -10.69
CA MET A 60 1.12 -2.17 -10.66
C MET A 60 0.45 -2.02 -12.04
N ARG A 61 0.70 -0.90 -12.71
CA ARG A 61 0.21 -0.70 -14.09
C ARG A 61 0.86 -1.67 -15.08
N GLY A 62 2.13 -1.99 -14.89
CA GLY A 62 2.87 -2.99 -15.68
C GLY A 62 2.27 -4.39 -15.57
N LEU A 63 1.73 -4.76 -14.41
CA LEU A 63 0.97 -6.01 -14.20
C LEU A 63 -0.40 -6.03 -14.90
N GLY A 64 -0.84 -4.90 -15.46
CA GLY A 64 -2.15 -4.80 -16.09
C GLY A 64 -3.31 -4.78 -15.10
N LEU A 65 -3.09 -4.25 -13.88
CA LEU A 65 -4.22 -3.98 -12.98
C LEU A 65 -5.12 -2.91 -13.58
N GLU A 66 -6.40 -3.23 -13.66
CA GLU A 66 -7.40 -2.29 -14.18
C GLU A 66 -7.76 -1.24 -13.13
N ARG A 67 -8.30 -0.09 -13.57
CA ARG A 67 -8.79 0.92 -12.64
C ARG A 67 -9.87 0.35 -11.72
N GLY A 68 -9.75 0.62 -10.42
CA GLY A 68 -10.66 0.09 -9.40
C GLY A 68 -10.38 -1.36 -8.98
N ALA A 69 -9.38 -2.05 -9.58
CA ALA A 69 -8.94 -3.36 -9.10
C ALA A 69 -8.54 -3.28 -7.61
N ARG A 70 -8.78 -4.34 -6.84
CA ARG A 70 -8.49 -4.36 -5.41
C ARG A 70 -7.15 -5.01 -5.15
N VAL A 71 -6.36 -4.35 -4.31
CA VAL A 71 -5.03 -4.79 -3.90
C VAL A 71 -5.06 -5.05 -2.39
N ALA A 72 -5.01 -6.31 -2.02
CA ALA A 72 -4.95 -6.71 -0.62
C ALA A 72 -3.54 -6.45 -0.07
N LEU A 73 -3.47 -5.77 1.07
CA LEU A 73 -2.24 -5.38 1.75
C LEU A 73 -2.30 -5.90 3.19
N VAL A 74 -1.42 -6.84 3.55
CA VAL A 74 -1.29 -7.21 4.96
C VAL A 74 -0.69 -6.04 5.72
N ALA A 75 -1.48 -5.46 6.63
CA ALA A 75 -1.20 -4.18 7.27
C ALA A 75 -0.31 -4.37 8.50
N GLU A 76 1.01 -4.37 8.30
CA GLU A 76 1.97 -4.16 9.38
C GLU A 76 2.42 -2.69 9.41
N THR A 77 2.85 -2.23 10.59
CA THR A 77 3.32 -0.84 10.77
C THR A 77 4.73 -0.69 10.19
N THR A 78 4.85 -0.73 8.87
CA THR A 78 6.10 -0.66 8.13
C THR A 78 6.06 0.43 7.05
N PRO A 79 7.22 0.95 6.59
CA PRO A 79 7.28 1.83 5.44
C PRO A 79 6.60 1.27 4.19
N ASP A 80 6.77 -0.02 3.92
CA ASP A 80 6.23 -0.66 2.71
C ASP A 80 4.71 -0.66 2.69
N PHE A 81 4.04 -0.83 3.84
CA PHE A 81 2.59 -0.69 3.90
C PHE A 81 2.12 0.68 3.37
N LEU A 82 2.74 1.78 3.84
CA LEU A 82 2.39 3.12 3.35
C LEU A 82 2.72 3.30 1.86
N ILE A 83 3.86 2.77 1.41
CA ILE A 83 4.28 2.86 0.01
C ILE A 83 3.25 2.18 -0.89
N PHE A 84 2.86 0.95 -0.58
CA PHE A 84 1.86 0.22 -1.36
C PHE A 84 0.47 0.83 -1.27
N PHE A 85 0.07 1.33 -0.08
CA PHE A 85 -1.21 2.03 0.08
C PHE A 85 -1.30 3.25 -0.83
N PHE A 86 -0.28 4.11 -0.82
CA PHE A 86 -0.24 5.28 -1.70
C PHE A 86 0.03 4.93 -3.16
N ALA A 87 0.76 3.85 -3.44
CA ALA A 87 0.91 3.34 -4.80
C ALA A 87 -0.44 2.99 -5.42
N CYS A 88 -1.34 2.38 -4.66
CA CYS A 88 -2.70 2.11 -5.10
C CYS A 88 -3.43 3.41 -5.46
N GLN A 89 -3.31 4.46 -4.63
CA GLN A 89 -3.91 5.77 -4.91
C GLN A 89 -3.39 6.36 -6.24
N TYR A 90 -2.09 6.28 -6.50
CA TYR A 90 -1.50 6.76 -7.76
C TYR A 90 -1.82 5.89 -8.96
N ALA A 91 -1.94 4.58 -8.77
CA ALA A 91 -2.25 3.63 -9.86
C ALA A 91 -3.72 3.62 -10.25
N GLY A 92 -4.60 4.26 -9.48
CA GLY A 92 -6.05 4.20 -9.69
C GLY A 92 -6.67 2.87 -9.29
N VAL A 93 -6.06 2.15 -8.32
CA VAL A 93 -6.56 0.89 -7.76
C VAL A 93 -6.87 1.04 -6.28
N VAL A 94 -7.70 0.16 -5.74
CA VAL A 94 -8.25 0.28 -4.39
C VAL A 94 -7.46 -0.58 -3.40
N PRO A 95 -6.73 0.00 -2.44
CA PRO A 95 -6.07 -0.77 -1.41
C PRO A 95 -7.10 -1.36 -0.44
N VAL A 96 -6.85 -2.60 -0.03
CA VAL A 96 -7.64 -3.35 0.95
C VAL A 96 -6.71 -3.76 2.09
N PRO A 97 -6.52 -2.93 3.13
CA PRO A 97 -5.75 -3.30 4.31
C PRO A 97 -6.37 -4.50 5.02
N LEU A 98 -5.57 -5.56 5.19
CA LEU A 98 -5.96 -6.78 5.89
C LEU A 98 -5.18 -6.91 7.19
N THR A 99 -5.80 -7.53 8.18
CA THR A 99 -5.17 -7.77 9.48
C THR A 99 -3.93 -8.64 9.35
N ALA A 100 -2.81 -8.20 9.94
CA ALA A 100 -1.61 -9.02 10.07
C ALA A 100 -1.87 -10.26 10.93
N ALA A 101 -1.15 -11.36 10.67
CA ALA A 101 -1.23 -12.58 11.47
C ALA A 101 -0.68 -12.35 12.87
N ILE A 102 -1.47 -11.78 13.73
CA ILE A 102 -1.11 -11.60 15.14
C ILE A 102 -1.66 -12.80 15.91
N THR A 103 -0.80 -13.73 16.33
CA THR A 103 -0.89 -14.65 17.49
C THR A 103 -2.29 -15.23 17.89
N LEU A 104 -3.34 -15.03 17.14
CA LEU A 104 -4.70 -15.45 17.46
C LEU A 104 -5.14 -16.61 16.55
N GLY A 105 -4.65 -17.80 16.82
CA GLY A 105 -5.11 -19.00 16.15
C GLY A 105 -4.01 -19.81 15.48
N SER A 106 -4.40 -20.94 14.87
CA SER A 106 -3.49 -21.76 14.09
C SER A 106 -3.18 -21.09 12.74
N ARG A 107 -2.05 -21.47 12.14
CA ARG A 107 -1.71 -21.09 10.75
C ARG A 107 -2.88 -21.36 9.79
N ILE A 108 -3.56 -22.49 9.96
CA ILE A 108 -4.70 -22.89 9.12
C ILE A 108 -5.82 -21.86 9.21
N ALA A 109 -6.21 -21.47 10.43
CA ALA A 109 -7.28 -20.49 10.62
C ALA A 109 -6.95 -19.13 9.99
N TYR A 110 -5.68 -18.70 10.04
CA TYR A 110 -5.26 -17.44 9.39
C TYR A 110 -5.30 -17.55 7.85
N VAL A 111 -4.85 -18.69 7.29
CA VAL A 111 -4.92 -18.95 5.84
C VAL A 111 -6.38 -18.92 5.36
N GLU A 112 -7.29 -19.60 6.06
CA GLU A 112 -8.72 -19.62 5.74
C GLU A 112 -9.33 -18.21 5.82
N GLN A 113 -8.99 -17.44 6.87
CA GLN A 113 -9.44 -16.06 7.00
C GLN A 113 -8.92 -15.17 5.87
N LEU A 114 -7.62 -15.28 5.56
CA LEU A 114 -6.99 -14.49 4.49
C LEU A 114 -7.62 -14.83 3.14
N HIS A 115 -7.81 -16.13 2.84
CA HIS A 115 -8.50 -16.58 1.63
C HIS A 115 -9.90 -15.99 1.51
N GLY A 116 -10.71 -16.09 2.57
CA GLY A 116 -12.06 -15.53 2.57
C GLY A 116 -12.09 -14.00 2.38
N LEU A 117 -11.12 -13.26 2.92
CA LEU A 117 -11.01 -11.81 2.71
C LEU A 117 -10.58 -11.47 1.28
N LEU A 118 -9.67 -12.24 0.68
CA LEU A 118 -9.27 -12.08 -0.72
C LEU A 118 -10.44 -12.33 -1.67
N GLU A 119 -11.18 -13.42 -1.44
CA GLU A 119 -12.37 -13.76 -2.22
C GLU A 119 -13.45 -12.68 -2.08
N ASN A 120 -13.81 -12.32 -0.84
CA ASN A 120 -14.86 -11.34 -0.54
C ASN A 120 -14.56 -9.97 -1.14
N SER A 121 -13.30 -9.53 -1.04
CA SER A 121 -12.88 -8.26 -1.65
C SER A 121 -12.72 -8.33 -3.18
N ALA A 122 -12.79 -9.52 -3.78
CA ALA A 122 -12.41 -9.78 -5.15
C ALA A 122 -11.02 -9.17 -5.47
N ALA A 123 -10.05 -9.47 -4.61
CA ALA A 123 -8.69 -8.97 -4.75
C ALA A 123 -8.05 -9.51 -6.04
N SER A 124 -7.35 -8.65 -6.75
CA SER A 124 -6.56 -9.00 -7.95
C SER A 124 -5.07 -9.16 -7.64
N MET A 125 -4.66 -8.79 -6.43
CA MET A 125 -3.27 -8.82 -5.99
C MET A 125 -3.22 -8.90 -4.46
N LEU A 126 -2.22 -9.65 -3.93
CA LEU A 126 -1.88 -9.69 -2.52
C LEU A 126 -0.42 -9.28 -2.33
N VAL A 127 -0.18 -8.37 -1.38
CA VAL A 127 1.16 -8.06 -0.87
C VAL A 127 1.16 -8.23 0.64
N ALA A 128 2.14 -8.97 1.13
CA ALA A 128 2.35 -9.15 2.56
C ALA A 128 3.84 -9.04 2.90
N PRO A 129 4.19 -8.63 4.12
CA PRO A 129 5.58 -8.52 4.55
C PRO A 129 6.35 -9.82 4.43
N THR A 130 7.68 -9.74 4.35
CA THR A 130 8.58 -10.90 4.43
C THR A 130 8.28 -11.70 5.70
N GLY A 131 8.23 -13.03 5.58
CA GLY A 131 7.82 -13.94 6.65
C GLY A 131 6.39 -14.48 6.51
N TYR A 132 5.61 -13.93 5.56
CA TYR A 132 4.24 -14.39 5.27
C TYR A 132 4.16 -15.39 4.11
N GLU A 133 5.29 -15.74 3.46
CA GLU A 133 5.33 -16.57 2.25
C GLU A 133 4.66 -17.92 2.46
N SER A 134 4.78 -18.49 3.66
CA SER A 134 4.15 -19.77 4.00
C SER A 134 2.62 -19.76 4.02
N TYR A 135 2.00 -18.57 4.00
CA TYR A 135 0.55 -18.41 3.97
C TYR A 135 0.01 -18.23 2.55
N PHE A 136 0.86 -17.81 1.59
CA PHE A 136 0.41 -17.37 0.27
C PHE A 136 -0.26 -18.49 -0.53
N GLU A 137 0.36 -19.69 -0.56
CA GLU A 137 -0.13 -20.82 -1.35
C GLU A 137 -1.59 -21.16 -1.01
N GLY A 138 -1.87 -21.37 0.28
CA GLY A 138 -3.24 -21.70 0.71
C GLY A 138 -4.21 -20.52 0.61
N ALA A 139 -3.74 -19.29 0.86
CA ALA A 139 -4.59 -18.11 0.77
C ALA A 139 -4.96 -17.75 -0.68
N ALA A 140 -4.09 -18.03 -1.64
CA ALA A 140 -4.30 -17.74 -3.06
C ALA A 140 -4.97 -18.90 -3.82
N GLU A 141 -5.23 -20.04 -3.19
CA GLU A 141 -5.77 -21.22 -3.85
C GLU A 141 -7.11 -20.92 -4.54
N GLY A 142 -7.18 -21.23 -5.84
CA GLY A 142 -8.38 -21.01 -6.65
C GLY A 142 -8.73 -19.56 -6.98
N LEU A 143 -7.91 -18.58 -6.56
CA LEU A 143 -8.09 -17.16 -6.86
C LEU A 143 -7.22 -16.73 -8.05
N ASP A 144 -7.75 -15.84 -8.90
CA ASP A 144 -7.04 -15.27 -10.05
C ASP A 144 -6.28 -14.00 -9.62
N LEU A 145 -5.19 -14.18 -8.87
CA LEU A 145 -4.33 -13.10 -8.45
C LEU A 145 -3.23 -12.85 -9.51
N LYS A 146 -3.11 -11.61 -9.98
CA LYS A 146 -2.02 -11.20 -10.90
C LYS A 146 -0.65 -11.18 -10.21
N PHE A 147 -0.63 -11.05 -8.90
CA PHE A 147 0.57 -11.15 -8.06
C PHE A 147 0.16 -11.56 -6.64
N CYS A 148 0.99 -12.41 -6.04
CA CYS A 148 0.92 -12.77 -4.63
C CYS A 148 2.35 -12.91 -4.11
N GLY A 149 2.80 -12.03 -3.23
CA GLY A 149 4.18 -12.03 -2.78
C GLY A 149 4.55 -10.89 -1.85
N THR A 150 5.86 -10.73 -1.65
CA THR A 150 6.45 -9.71 -0.78
C THR A 150 6.73 -8.40 -1.53
N PRO A 151 6.95 -7.27 -0.81
CA PRO A 151 7.41 -6.02 -1.40
C PRO A 151 8.71 -6.17 -2.19
N GLU A 152 9.65 -6.99 -1.71
CA GLU A 152 10.95 -7.24 -2.34
C GLU A 152 10.78 -7.97 -3.67
N GLU A 153 9.92 -8.99 -3.73
CA GLU A 153 9.60 -9.71 -4.96
C GLU A 153 8.89 -8.79 -5.95
N PHE A 154 7.97 -7.97 -5.47
CA PHE A 154 7.25 -7.00 -6.30
C PHE A 154 8.19 -5.96 -6.92
N ALA A 155 9.21 -5.53 -6.19
CA ALA A 155 10.20 -4.56 -6.66
C ALA A 155 11.04 -5.07 -7.87
N GLN A 156 11.07 -6.39 -8.11
CA GLN A 156 11.75 -6.98 -9.28
C GLN A 156 10.93 -6.89 -10.57
N LEU A 157 9.64 -6.56 -10.47
CA LEU A 157 8.77 -6.44 -11.63
C LEU A 157 9.09 -5.17 -12.44
N PRO A 158 8.94 -5.22 -13.76
CA PRO A 158 9.17 -4.04 -14.61
C PRO A 158 8.13 -2.96 -14.32
N ALA A 159 8.58 -1.71 -14.26
CA ALA A 159 7.69 -0.56 -14.20
C ALA A 159 7.22 -0.19 -15.61
N ALA A 160 5.94 0.10 -15.79
CA ALA A 160 5.43 0.61 -17.05
C ALA A 160 5.77 2.09 -17.24
N GLU A 161 6.13 2.47 -18.45
CA GLU A 161 6.31 3.88 -18.83
C GLU A 161 4.95 4.50 -19.19
N VAL A 162 4.14 4.77 -18.15
CA VAL A 162 2.78 5.31 -18.31
C VAL A 162 2.57 6.52 -17.41
N GLU A 163 1.71 7.42 -17.82
CA GLU A 163 1.19 8.47 -16.97
C GLU A 163 0.25 7.86 -15.92
N LEU A 164 0.47 8.19 -14.66
CA LEU A 164 -0.36 7.72 -13.56
C LEU A 164 -1.67 8.50 -13.51
N GLN A 165 -2.76 7.80 -13.27
CA GLN A 165 -4.09 8.37 -13.12
C GLN A 165 -4.60 8.09 -11.70
N PRO A 166 -4.33 8.97 -10.73
CA PRO A 166 -4.72 8.77 -9.34
C PRO A 166 -6.23 8.61 -9.14
N LEU A 167 -6.62 7.96 -8.04
CA LEU A 167 -8.00 7.96 -7.57
C LEU A 167 -8.43 9.38 -7.21
N THR A 168 -9.66 9.71 -7.50
CA THR A 168 -10.29 11.00 -7.22
C THR A 168 -11.35 10.90 -6.13
N GLY A 169 -11.85 12.03 -5.63
CA GLY A 169 -12.81 12.07 -4.53
C GLY A 169 -14.17 11.40 -4.81
N ASN A 170 -14.45 11.04 -6.07
CA ASN A 170 -15.67 10.33 -6.46
C ASN A 170 -15.51 8.80 -6.53
N GLU A 171 -14.33 8.29 -6.17
CA GLU A 171 -13.99 6.88 -6.26
C GLU A 171 -13.73 6.31 -4.85
N ILE A 172 -13.76 5.00 -4.73
CA ILE A 172 -13.44 4.31 -3.47
C ILE A 172 -11.95 4.50 -3.19
N ALA A 173 -11.62 5.15 -2.08
CA ALA A 173 -10.25 5.40 -1.69
C ALA A 173 -9.57 4.14 -1.11
N TYR A 174 -10.29 3.36 -0.32
CA TYR A 174 -9.86 2.06 0.24
C TYR A 174 -11.05 1.29 0.79
N ILE A 175 -10.87 -0.01 1.02
CA ILE A 175 -11.84 -0.88 1.69
C ILE A 175 -11.18 -1.40 2.96
N GLN A 176 -11.87 -1.30 4.09
CA GLN A 176 -11.40 -1.77 5.39
C GLN A 176 -12.39 -2.76 5.99
N TYR A 177 -11.86 -3.86 6.53
CA TYR A 177 -12.60 -4.88 7.26
C TYR A 177 -12.43 -4.75 8.77
#